data_3d2236d4b252b7be685a69fcb8cf33dc
#
_entry.id   3d2236d4b252b7be685a69fcb8cf33dc
#
_cell.length_a   1.000
_cell.length_b   1.000
_cell.length_c   1.000
_cell.angle_alpha   90.00
_cell.angle_beta   90.00
_cell.angle_gamma   90.00
#
_symmetry.space_group_name_H-M   'P 1'
#
loop_
_entity.id
_entity.type
_entity.pdbx_description
1 polymer ?
#
loop_
_entity_poly.entity_id
_entity_poly.type
_entity_poly.pdbx_seq_one_letter_code
_entity_poly.pdbx_strand_id
1 'polypeptide(L)'
;MRRGKGGKDRATMMREIARTGLQVHLERGRAFHARHLRHRAGRVAFPTALMRTPPGWAVDPAWQWVFPASRSYRDAASREDRRHHVHATVMQRAMQRAVRAAGIAKRATCHTLRHSFATHFQAVGYDIRTFQGRLGQTDVSTTMI
;
A
#
# COMPACT_ATOMS: atom_id res chain seq x y z
N MET A 1 6.60 -5.48 -5.41
CA MET A 1 5.91 -5.97 -4.20
C MET A 1 6.52 -7.31 -3.84
N ARG A 2 7.20 -7.39 -2.70
CA ARG A 2 7.85 -8.63 -2.23
C ARG A 2 6.92 -9.39 -1.29
N ARG A 3 6.91 -10.73 -1.39
CA ARG A 3 6.09 -11.65 -0.56
C ARG A 3 4.61 -11.25 -0.48
N GLY A 4 3.97 -11.09 -1.64
CA GLY A 4 2.52 -10.92 -1.72
C GLY A 4 1.76 -12.18 -1.30
N LYS A 5 0.44 -12.22 -1.50
CA LYS A 5 -0.39 -13.40 -1.26
C LYS A 5 0.24 -14.62 -1.98
N GLY A 6 0.53 -15.71 -1.24
CA GLY A 6 1.23 -16.89 -1.76
C GLY A 6 2.76 -16.78 -1.75
N GLY A 7 3.38 -15.80 -1.10
CA GLY A 7 4.84 -15.69 -0.92
C GLY A 7 5.63 -15.29 -2.19
N LYS A 8 4.95 -15.02 -3.31
CA LYS A 8 5.59 -14.68 -4.58
C LYS A 8 5.77 -13.17 -4.75
N ASP A 9 6.92 -12.78 -5.29
CA ASP A 9 7.20 -11.41 -5.69
C ASP A 9 6.47 -11.09 -6.99
N ARG A 10 6.00 -9.84 -7.13
CA ARG A 10 5.34 -9.38 -8.35
C ARG A 10 5.61 -7.91 -8.62
N ALA A 11 5.71 -7.59 -9.90
CA ALA A 11 5.68 -6.23 -10.42
C ALA A 11 4.27 -5.93 -10.95
N THR A 12 3.78 -4.73 -10.71
CA THR A 12 2.52 -4.23 -11.26
C THR A 12 2.76 -2.87 -11.88
N MET A 13 2.07 -2.58 -12.97
CA MET A 13 2.18 -1.26 -13.58
C MET A 13 1.39 -0.23 -12.78
N MET A 14 2.02 0.92 -12.55
CA MET A 14 1.34 2.09 -11.99
C MET A 14 0.76 2.92 -13.14
N ARG A 15 -0.50 3.33 -13.00
CA ARG A 15 -1.13 4.22 -13.98
C ARG A 15 -0.52 5.61 -13.90
N GLU A 16 -0.32 6.24 -15.06
CA GLU A 16 0.32 7.56 -15.18
C GLU A 16 -0.43 8.61 -14.34
N ILE A 17 -1.76 8.57 -14.34
CA ILE A 17 -2.59 9.50 -13.55
C ILE A 17 -2.28 9.47 -12.05
N ALA A 18 -1.76 8.34 -11.52
CA ALA A 18 -1.40 8.21 -10.11
C ALA A 18 0.03 8.67 -9.81
N ARG A 19 0.87 8.82 -10.84
CA ARG A 19 2.31 9.07 -10.71
C ARG A 19 2.60 10.40 -10.03
N THR A 20 2.05 11.47 -10.57
CA THR A 20 2.28 12.84 -10.04
C THR A 20 1.80 12.96 -8.60
N GLY A 21 0.59 12.45 -8.32
CA GLY A 21 0.06 12.46 -6.96
C GLY A 21 0.92 11.67 -5.97
N LEU A 22 1.47 10.52 -6.41
CA LEU A 22 2.35 9.71 -5.58
C LEU A 22 3.72 10.36 -5.37
N GLN A 23 4.28 11.03 -6.39
CA GLN A 23 5.54 11.78 -6.26
C GLN A 23 5.42 12.87 -5.21
N VAL A 24 4.39 13.72 -5.30
CA VAL A 24 4.12 14.77 -4.30
C VAL A 24 3.93 14.17 -2.90
N HIS A 25 3.23 13.03 -2.82
CA HIS A 25 3.04 12.32 -1.55
C HIS A 25 4.37 11.83 -0.96
N LEU A 26 5.26 11.26 -1.77
CA LEU A 26 6.58 10.79 -1.34
C LEU A 26 7.47 11.95 -0.87
N GLU A 27 7.45 13.09 -1.55
CA GLU A 27 8.19 14.29 -1.13
C GLU A 27 7.71 14.80 0.22
N ARG A 28 6.39 14.90 0.41
CA ARG A 28 5.80 15.24 1.71
C ARG A 28 6.16 14.22 2.79
N GLY A 29 6.17 12.93 2.45
CA GLY A 29 6.58 11.85 3.33
C GLY A 29 8.03 12.00 3.80
N ARG A 30 8.95 12.31 2.88
CA ARG A 30 10.37 12.57 3.18
C ARG A 30 10.55 13.78 4.10
N ALA A 31 9.89 14.90 3.80
CA ALA A 31 9.94 16.10 4.64
C ALA A 31 9.38 15.85 6.04
N PHE A 32 8.28 15.12 6.12
CA PHE A 32 7.67 14.68 7.37
C PHE A 32 8.62 13.78 8.18
N HIS A 33 9.25 12.81 7.54
CA HIS A 33 10.22 11.91 8.17
C HIS A 33 11.43 12.69 8.70
N ALA A 34 12.03 13.55 7.90
CA ALA A 34 13.15 14.39 8.31
C ALA A 34 12.83 15.24 9.55
N ARG A 35 11.60 15.77 9.64
CA ARG A 35 11.14 16.50 10.82
C ARG A 35 11.05 15.60 12.05
N HIS A 36 10.53 14.37 11.90
CA HIS A 36 10.40 13.43 13.01
C HIS A 36 11.74 12.91 13.53
N LEU A 37 12.74 12.75 12.66
CA LEU A 37 14.08 12.37 13.07
C LEU A 37 14.70 13.38 14.03
N ARG A 38 14.45 14.68 13.85
CA ARG A 38 14.93 15.74 14.78
C ARG A 38 14.36 15.58 16.19
N HIS A 39 13.21 14.92 16.33
CA HIS A 39 12.57 14.60 17.62
C HIS A 39 12.80 13.16 18.08
N ARG A 40 13.83 12.49 17.56
CA ARG A 40 14.16 11.07 17.85
C ARG A 40 12.99 10.10 17.59
N ALA A 41 12.03 10.49 16.75
CA ALA A 41 10.92 9.68 16.28
C ALA A 41 11.14 9.31 14.80
N GLY A 42 10.24 8.53 14.21
CA GLY A 42 10.32 8.20 12.78
C GLY A 42 11.07 6.93 12.45
N ARG A 43 11.41 6.11 13.44
CA ARG A 43 11.97 4.78 13.21
C ARG A 43 10.89 3.81 12.76
N VAL A 44 11.25 2.88 11.87
CA VAL A 44 10.39 1.75 11.47
C VAL A 44 10.72 0.50 12.25
N ALA A 45 9.69 -0.31 12.53
CA ALA A 45 9.88 -1.65 13.04
C ALA A 45 10.22 -2.57 11.87
N PHE A 46 11.38 -3.24 11.93
CA PHE A 46 11.72 -4.27 10.96
C PHE A 46 11.09 -5.62 11.35
N PRO A 47 10.73 -6.45 10.35
CA PRO A 47 10.46 -7.85 10.58
C PRO A 47 11.65 -8.54 11.27
N THR A 48 11.38 -9.55 12.08
CA THR A 48 12.41 -10.27 12.88
C THR A 48 13.60 -10.72 12.03
N ALA A 49 13.37 -11.11 10.77
CA ALA A 49 14.43 -11.51 9.85
C ALA A 49 15.42 -10.37 9.50
N LEU A 50 15.01 -9.11 9.69
CA LEU A 50 15.84 -7.93 9.43
C LEU A 50 16.32 -7.23 10.71
N MET A 51 16.09 -7.81 11.88
CA MET A 51 16.54 -7.23 13.16
C MET A 51 18.08 -7.20 13.31
N ARG A 52 18.80 -7.99 12.53
CA ARG A 52 20.28 -8.01 12.47
C ARG A 52 20.86 -6.94 11.52
N THR A 53 20.03 -6.09 10.97
CA THR A 53 20.42 -5.02 10.02
C THR A 53 21.08 -3.85 10.74
N PRO A 54 21.98 -3.10 10.06
CA PRO A 54 22.61 -1.93 10.66
C PRO A 54 21.58 -0.94 11.23
N PRO A 55 21.83 -0.35 12.41
CA PRO A 55 20.86 0.53 13.10
C PRO A 55 20.41 1.75 12.26
N GLY A 56 21.25 2.20 11.32
CA GLY A 56 20.95 3.31 10.41
C GLY A 56 19.76 3.06 9.47
N TRP A 57 19.47 1.81 9.14
CA TRP A 57 18.36 1.50 8.22
C TRP A 57 16.99 1.84 8.80
N ALA A 58 16.84 1.78 10.13
CA ALA A 58 15.57 2.12 10.78
C ALA A 58 15.17 3.59 10.58
N VAL A 59 16.13 4.44 10.29
CA VAL A 59 15.93 5.88 10.06
C VAL A 59 16.11 6.28 8.59
N ASP A 60 16.55 5.36 7.73
CA ASP A 60 16.74 5.63 6.32
C ASP A 60 15.38 5.83 5.61
N PRO A 61 15.20 6.92 4.84
CA PRO A 61 13.98 7.19 4.07
C PRO A 61 13.57 6.05 3.14
N ALA A 62 14.53 5.25 2.62
CA ALA A 62 14.26 4.12 1.74
C ALA A 62 13.44 2.99 2.42
N TRP A 63 13.51 2.89 3.75
CA TRP A 63 12.80 1.89 4.54
C TRP A 63 11.52 2.41 5.18
N GLN A 64 11.20 3.68 4.98
CA GLN A 64 9.98 4.24 5.53
C GLN A 64 8.74 3.78 4.77
N TRP A 65 7.62 3.73 5.47
CA TRP A 65 6.34 3.42 4.86
C TRP A 65 5.95 4.49 3.84
N VAL A 66 5.58 4.07 2.64
CA VAL A 66 5.03 4.99 1.61
C VAL A 66 3.77 5.69 2.14
N PHE A 67 2.93 4.96 2.87
CA PHE A 67 1.74 5.49 3.54
C PHE A 67 1.86 5.28 5.05
N PRO A 68 2.54 6.19 5.76
CA PRO A 68 2.67 6.09 7.22
C PRO A 68 1.34 6.40 7.92
N ALA A 69 1.13 5.78 9.07
CA ALA A 69 0.01 6.12 9.95
C ALA A 69 0.12 7.56 10.48
N SER A 70 -0.99 8.20 10.81
CA SER A 70 -1.01 9.55 11.38
C SER A 70 -0.38 9.62 12.77
N ARG A 71 -0.51 8.54 13.56
CA ARG A 71 0.00 8.46 14.93
C ARG A 71 1.26 7.62 15.01
N SER A 72 2.19 8.02 15.87
CA SER A 72 3.29 7.19 16.36
C SER A 72 2.83 6.38 17.56
N TYR A 73 3.56 5.32 17.87
CA TYR A 73 3.41 4.52 19.07
C TYR A 73 4.79 4.33 19.71
N ARG A 74 4.81 4.15 21.02
CA ARG A 74 6.02 3.81 21.73
C ARG A 74 6.17 2.30 21.78
N ASP A 75 7.26 1.81 21.22
CA ASP A 75 7.57 0.39 21.25
C ASP A 75 7.95 -0.04 22.68
N ALA A 76 7.24 -1.01 23.22
CA ALA A 76 7.44 -1.44 24.60
C ALA A 76 8.84 -2.04 24.88
N ALA A 77 9.41 -2.72 23.88
CA ALA A 77 10.71 -3.40 24.02
C ALA A 77 11.88 -2.43 23.89
N SER A 78 11.88 -1.58 22.86
CA SER A 78 13.00 -0.65 22.60
C SER A 78 12.80 0.73 23.25
N ARG A 79 11.59 1.04 23.72
CA ARG A 79 11.16 2.37 24.20
C ARG A 79 11.34 3.50 23.18
N GLU A 80 11.44 3.15 21.91
CA GLU A 80 11.56 4.08 20.79
C GLU A 80 10.18 4.46 20.23
N ASP A 81 10.05 5.70 19.77
CA ASP A 81 8.85 6.14 19.07
C ASP A 81 8.92 5.70 17.62
N ARG A 82 8.00 4.81 17.24
CA ARG A 82 7.91 4.18 15.92
C ARG A 82 6.60 4.55 15.25
N ARG A 83 6.55 4.32 13.94
CA ARG A 83 5.35 4.55 13.14
C ARG A 83 5.04 3.34 12.27
N HIS A 84 3.78 2.94 12.28
CA HIS A 84 3.25 1.92 11.38
C HIS A 84 2.80 2.51 10.04
N HIS A 85 2.46 1.63 9.11
CA HIS A 85 1.73 2.01 7.91
C HIS A 85 0.26 2.37 8.24
N VAL A 86 -0.39 3.06 7.32
CA VAL A 86 -1.83 3.33 7.39
C VAL A 86 -2.61 1.99 7.46
N HIS A 87 -3.56 1.91 8.37
CA HIS A 87 -4.37 0.71 8.51
C HIS A 87 -5.36 0.55 7.35
N ALA A 88 -5.61 -0.68 6.91
CA ALA A 88 -6.50 -0.98 5.78
C ALA A 88 -7.91 -0.38 5.92
N THR A 89 -8.42 -0.26 7.14
CA THR A 89 -9.73 0.36 7.41
C THR A 89 -9.82 1.81 6.97
N VAL A 90 -8.70 2.55 6.94
CA VAL A 90 -8.67 3.94 6.45
C VAL A 90 -9.03 3.98 4.97
N MET A 91 -8.45 3.07 4.17
CA MET A 91 -8.75 2.94 2.75
C MET A 91 -10.19 2.49 2.51
N GLN A 92 -10.66 1.52 3.30
CA GLN A 92 -12.05 1.04 3.23
C GLN A 92 -13.05 2.15 3.52
N ARG A 93 -12.82 2.96 4.56
CA ARG A 93 -13.67 4.12 4.89
C ARG A 93 -13.62 5.19 3.82
N ALA A 94 -12.44 5.46 3.23
CA ALA A 94 -12.31 6.39 2.11
C ALA A 94 -13.11 5.93 0.91
N MET A 95 -13.04 4.64 0.56
CA MET A 95 -13.82 4.03 -0.51
C MET A 95 -15.33 4.16 -0.26
N GLN A 96 -15.79 3.83 0.94
CA GLN A 96 -17.21 3.97 1.30
C GLN A 96 -17.71 5.42 1.19
N ARG A 97 -16.88 6.39 1.58
CA ARG A 97 -17.21 7.82 1.40
C ARG A 97 -17.31 8.20 -0.06
N ALA A 98 -16.36 7.76 -0.88
CA ALA A 98 -16.36 8.03 -2.32
C ALA A 98 -17.59 7.41 -3.01
N VAL A 99 -17.96 6.18 -2.67
CA VAL A 99 -19.16 5.51 -3.19
C VAL A 99 -20.42 6.31 -2.87
N ARG A 100 -20.57 6.78 -1.63
CA ARG A 100 -21.70 7.61 -1.20
C ARG A 100 -21.71 8.96 -1.92
N ALA A 101 -20.58 9.64 -2.02
CA ALA A 101 -20.46 10.91 -2.69
C ALA A 101 -20.77 10.83 -4.18
N ALA A 102 -20.50 9.68 -4.82
CA ALA A 102 -20.83 9.41 -6.21
C ALA A 102 -22.31 8.99 -6.43
N GLY A 103 -23.14 8.93 -5.39
CA GLY A 103 -24.55 8.53 -5.50
C GLY A 103 -24.74 7.06 -5.88
N ILE A 104 -23.74 6.20 -5.72
CA ILE A 104 -23.81 4.80 -6.08
C ILE A 104 -24.60 4.05 -5.01
N ALA A 105 -25.81 3.58 -5.34
CA ALA A 105 -26.68 2.86 -4.43
C ALA A 105 -26.16 1.46 -4.08
N LYS A 106 -25.40 0.82 -4.98
CA LYS A 106 -24.83 -0.52 -4.76
C LYS A 106 -23.64 -0.45 -3.80
N ARG A 107 -23.52 -1.47 -2.95
CA ARG A 107 -22.36 -1.63 -2.08
C ARG A 107 -21.10 -1.87 -2.92
N ALA A 108 -20.18 -0.93 -2.94
CA ALA A 108 -18.91 -1.06 -3.62
C ALA A 108 -17.73 -0.97 -2.62
N THR A 109 -16.73 -1.81 -2.81
CA THR A 109 -15.52 -1.92 -1.99
C THR A 109 -14.29 -1.80 -2.87
N CYS A 110 -13.09 -1.71 -2.29
CA CYS A 110 -11.84 -1.78 -3.06
C CYS A 110 -11.76 -3.09 -3.87
N HIS A 111 -12.34 -4.18 -3.35
CA HIS A 111 -12.39 -5.46 -4.03
C HIS A 111 -13.33 -5.41 -5.25
N THR A 112 -14.46 -4.74 -5.12
CA THR A 112 -15.41 -4.51 -6.23
C THR A 112 -14.73 -3.76 -7.39
N LEU A 113 -13.96 -2.72 -7.11
CA LEU A 113 -13.20 -2.01 -8.15
C LEU A 113 -12.20 -2.92 -8.87
N ARG A 114 -11.55 -3.80 -8.12
CA ARG A 114 -10.63 -4.77 -8.72
C ARG A 114 -11.35 -5.76 -9.64
N HIS A 115 -12.52 -6.25 -9.23
CA HIS A 115 -13.34 -7.13 -10.08
C HIS A 115 -13.87 -6.40 -11.32
N SER A 116 -14.42 -5.20 -11.16
CA SER A 116 -14.89 -4.38 -12.30
C SER A 116 -13.76 -4.12 -13.31
N PHE A 117 -12.56 -3.85 -12.82
CA PHE A 117 -11.40 -3.71 -13.69
C PHE A 117 -11.10 -5.00 -14.45
N ALA A 118 -11.15 -6.16 -13.78
CA ALA A 118 -10.93 -7.45 -14.40
C ALA A 118 -11.97 -7.74 -15.50
N THR A 119 -13.25 -7.56 -15.17
CA THR A 119 -14.37 -7.80 -16.10
C THR A 119 -14.30 -6.88 -17.31
N HIS A 120 -14.00 -5.60 -17.10
CA HIS A 120 -13.86 -4.63 -18.21
C HIS A 120 -12.72 -5.01 -19.16
N PHE A 121 -11.59 -5.45 -18.65
CA PHE A 121 -10.47 -5.89 -19.47
C PHE A 121 -10.80 -7.14 -20.31
N GLN A 122 -11.52 -8.09 -19.71
CA GLN A 122 -12.03 -9.26 -20.46
C GLN A 122 -12.98 -8.86 -21.58
N ALA A 123 -13.91 -7.93 -21.29
CA ALA A 123 -14.88 -7.47 -22.27
C ALA A 123 -14.22 -6.75 -23.48
N VAL A 124 -13.04 -6.15 -23.28
CA VAL A 124 -12.25 -5.49 -24.34
C VAL A 124 -11.33 -6.49 -25.09
N GLY A 125 -11.40 -7.79 -24.77
CA GLY A 125 -10.69 -8.83 -25.52
C GLY A 125 -9.22 -9.04 -25.12
N TYR A 126 -8.78 -8.51 -23.99
CA TYR A 126 -7.42 -8.78 -23.50
C TYR A 126 -7.31 -10.21 -22.96
N ASP A 127 -6.22 -10.90 -23.30
CA ASP A 127 -5.94 -12.24 -22.80
C ASP A 127 -5.83 -12.28 -21.27
N ILE A 128 -6.52 -13.24 -20.68
CA ILE A 128 -6.61 -13.42 -19.23
C ILE A 128 -5.24 -13.65 -18.57
N ARG A 129 -4.30 -14.28 -19.28
CA ARG A 129 -2.93 -14.54 -18.79
C ARG A 129 -2.10 -13.25 -18.68
N THR A 130 -2.17 -12.41 -19.69
CA THR A 130 -1.55 -11.07 -19.70
C THR A 130 -2.10 -10.23 -18.56
N PHE A 131 -3.38 -10.39 -18.27
CA PHE A 131 -4.08 -9.69 -17.21
C PHE A 131 -3.68 -10.16 -15.81
N GLN A 132 -3.54 -11.47 -15.60
CA GLN A 132 -3.09 -12.05 -14.33
C GLN A 132 -1.71 -11.53 -13.92
N GLY A 133 -0.78 -11.46 -14.85
CA GLY A 133 0.54 -10.87 -14.62
C GLY A 133 0.45 -9.42 -14.14
N ARG A 134 -0.46 -8.63 -14.69
CA ARG A 134 -0.65 -7.21 -14.34
C ARG A 134 -1.36 -7.00 -13.00
N LEU A 135 -2.31 -7.86 -12.62
CA LEU A 135 -2.97 -7.84 -11.30
C LEU A 135 -2.17 -8.60 -10.24
N GLY A 136 -1.17 -9.37 -10.65
CA GLY A 136 -0.40 -10.23 -9.75
C GLY A 136 -1.28 -11.30 -9.10
N GLN A 137 -2.23 -11.87 -9.82
CA GLN A 137 -3.04 -12.99 -9.38
C GLN A 137 -2.40 -14.28 -9.85
N THR A 138 -2.31 -15.27 -8.97
CA THR A 138 -1.79 -16.61 -9.28
C THR A 138 -2.91 -17.61 -9.56
N ASP A 139 -4.16 -17.23 -9.33
CA ASP A 139 -5.31 -18.12 -9.43
C ASP A 139 -6.40 -17.51 -10.32
N VAL A 140 -6.80 -18.28 -11.33
CA VAL A 140 -7.84 -17.93 -12.32
C VAL A 140 -9.23 -17.97 -11.69
N SER A 141 -9.43 -18.87 -10.73
CA SER A 141 -10.75 -19.13 -10.13
C SER A 141 -11.38 -17.90 -9.46
N THR A 142 -10.57 -16.96 -9.03
CA THR A 142 -11.03 -15.70 -8.39
C THR A 142 -11.55 -14.66 -9.40
N THR A 143 -11.33 -14.89 -10.70
CA THR A 143 -11.67 -13.93 -11.77
C THR A 143 -12.81 -14.42 -12.65
N MET A 144 -13.11 -15.73 -12.57
CA MET A 144 -14.18 -16.38 -13.33
C MET A 144 -15.42 -16.57 -12.45
N ILE A 145 -16.19 -15.51 -12.27
CA ILE A 145 -17.58 -15.57 -11.75
C ILE A 145 -18.46 -14.77 -12.69
#